data_bccc714acc9a25b7eb34749f6aa3ef84
#
_entry.id   bccc714acc9a25b7eb34749f6aa3ef84
#
_cell.length_a   1.000
_cell.length_b   1.000
_cell.length_c   1.000
_cell.angle_alpha   90.00
_cell.angle_beta   90.00
_cell.angle_gamma   90.00
#
_symmetry.space_group_name_H-M   'P 1'
#
loop_
_entity.id
_entity.type
_entity.pdbx_description
1 polymer ?
#
loop_
_entity_poly.entity_id
_entity_poly.type
_entity_poly.pdbx_seq_one_letter_code
_entity_poly.pdbx_strand_id
1 'polypeptide(L)'
;MNGLLLLGLAALILVVAYLCYGRYLVKTWGIDPNATTPAVAKEDGVDYVPTNKWTVFAHQFSSIAGAGPVTGPVMAMMFGWLPAFLWVVFGGVFFGAVQDFGALYASVKSEGKSMGQIIEKYIGRTGKKLFFLFCWVFTLIVIAAFADMVAGTFNGFSAEGAKLAPNASAASISILYVFVAMAFGLLLRKVNLEGWPKVVLGIVLIVAMLAVGIKFPVYATKTTWIYLVFVYIFFASVTPMWLLKSPRDYLTTFLFIGMIAAAVVGVFMSNPTVTVPAFTGFKSATGSYLFPTLFVTIACGAVSGFHSLVSSETSSKMVKNEKDMLQVGYGSMLLESLLAVLVIVIVGSLPNLKQTGVLDSALANMALADTATPFTKFSAGVTGLVAQLGLPQSWGLCIMTMFVSALALTSLDAVARISRMSFQEFFEVEEGETPSQLVSVLTNKYVSTLISLFLGYLLSLGGYVNIWPLFGSANQLLAAMVLVSLAVFLKVTGRKGFMLYVPMVLMFIVTMTALVQAIYAIVMKLFVTGGFMIMTDGLQLVVAVLLVALGLMITFHSTGKLVNSKAE
;
A
#
# COMPACT_ATOMS: atom_id res chain seq x y z
N MET A 1 -18.15 22.31 1.71
CA MET A 1 -17.20 22.37 2.86
C MET A 1 -15.89 22.95 2.37
N ASN A 2 -15.29 23.91 3.10
CA ASN A 2 -13.99 24.47 2.70
C ASN A 2 -12.90 23.39 2.81
N GLY A 3 -12.12 23.18 1.73
CA GLY A 3 -11.11 22.13 1.67
C GLY A 3 -9.93 22.35 2.61
N LEU A 4 -9.47 23.59 2.76
CA LEU A 4 -8.41 23.94 3.72
C LEU A 4 -8.84 23.68 5.17
N LEU A 5 -10.09 24.00 5.51
CA LEU A 5 -10.61 23.75 6.85
C LEU A 5 -10.66 22.24 7.13
N LEU A 6 -11.08 21.43 6.16
CA LEU A 6 -11.14 19.97 6.29
C LEU A 6 -9.74 19.38 6.47
N LEU A 7 -8.77 19.80 5.65
CA LEU A 7 -7.39 19.37 5.73
C LEU A 7 -6.72 19.82 7.04
N GLY A 8 -6.95 21.08 7.45
CA GLY A 8 -6.44 21.63 8.69
C GLY A 8 -7.00 20.93 9.93
N LEU A 9 -8.29 20.60 9.93
CA LEU A 9 -8.94 19.84 10.99
C LEU A 9 -8.32 18.41 11.10
N ALA A 10 -8.14 17.73 9.97
CA ALA A 10 -7.47 16.43 9.95
C ALA A 10 -6.05 16.53 10.51
N ALA A 11 -5.26 17.46 10.01
CA ALA A 11 -3.88 17.68 10.47
C ALA A 11 -3.82 17.93 11.99
N LEU A 12 -4.71 18.76 12.51
CA LEU A 12 -4.81 19.04 13.94
C LEU A 12 -5.12 17.76 14.75
N ILE A 13 -6.14 17.00 14.33
CA ILE A 13 -6.53 15.74 15.02
C ILE A 13 -5.36 14.75 14.99
N LEU A 14 -4.70 14.57 13.85
CA LEU A 14 -3.59 13.63 13.70
C LEU A 14 -2.37 14.05 14.53
N VAL A 15 -2.04 15.34 14.59
CA VAL A 15 -0.96 15.87 15.44
C VAL A 15 -1.28 15.67 16.93
N VAL A 16 -2.51 15.98 17.36
CA VAL A 16 -2.95 15.74 18.73
C VAL A 16 -2.89 14.25 19.06
N ALA A 17 -3.33 13.38 18.16
CA ALA A 17 -3.23 11.94 18.32
C ALA A 17 -1.78 11.47 18.49
N TYR A 18 -0.85 12.00 17.67
CA TYR A 18 0.58 11.70 17.80
C TYR A 18 1.15 12.11 19.16
N LEU A 19 0.84 13.33 19.60
CA LEU A 19 1.37 13.91 20.85
C LEU A 19 0.74 13.30 22.11
N CYS A 20 -0.53 12.92 22.06
CA CYS A 20 -1.26 12.36 23.21
C CYS A 20 -1.27 10.84 23.17
N TYR A 21 -1.93 10.26 22.19
CA TYR A 21 -2.16 8.81 22.13
C TYR A 21 -0.89 8.03 21.76
N GLY A 22 -0.11 8.53 20.79
CA GLY A 22 1.18 7.93 20.46
C GLY A 22 2.16 7.89 21.63
N ARG A 23 2.29 8.99 22.39
CA ARG A 23 3.12 9.03 23.60
C ARG A 23 2.57 8.15 24.72
N TYR A 24 1.26 8.03 24.83
CA TYR A 24 0.63 7.09 25.75
C TYR A 24 1.03 5.64 25.43
N LEU A 25 1.05 5.24 24.14
CA LEU A 25 1.49 3.92 23.72
C LEU A 25 2.98 3.67 24.05
N VAL A 26 3.85 4.66 23.79
CA VAL A 26 5.28 4.61 24.14
C VAL A 26 5.47 4.30 25.63
N LYS A 27 4.76 5.02 26.51
CA LYS A 27 4.82 4.82 27.95
C LYS A 27 4.24 3.46 28.36
N THR A 28 3.13 3.05 27.74
CA THR A 28 2.41 1.82 28.10
C THR A 28 3.18 0.57 27.69
N TRP A 29 3.87 0.61 26.56
CA TRP A 29 4.65 -0.54 26.07
C TRP A 29 6.10 -0.55 26.54
N GLY A 30 6.55 0.49 27.25
CA GLY A 30 7.88 0.54 27.86
C GLY A 30 9.00 0.63 26.82
N ILE A 31 8.95 1.66 25.97
CA ILE A 31 10.04 1.98 25.04
C ILE A 31 11.25 2.46 25.86
N ASP A 32 12.41 1.83 25.65
CA ASP A 32 13.66 2.17 26.33
C ASP A 32 14.66 2.80 25.34
N PRO A 33 14.94 4.10 25.46
CA PRO A 33 15.91 4.77 24.60
C PRO A 33 17.35 4.26 24.73
N ASN A 34 17.66 3.53 25.82
CA ASN A 34 19.00 2.99 26.06
C ASN A 34 19.16 1.54 25.58
N ALA A 35 18.06 0.89 25.19
CA ALA A 35 18.11 -0.47 24.69
C ALA A 35 18.81 -0.52 23.31
N THR A 36 19.67 -1.50 23.12
CA THR A 36 20.31 -1.76 21.83
C THR A 36 19.30 -2.40 20.89
N THR A 37 19.07 -1.77 19.74
CA THR A 37 18.15 -2.32 18.73
C THR A 37 18.82 -3.43 17.90
N PRO A 38 18.03 -4.32 17.28
CA PRO A 38 18.57 -5.36 16.38
C PRO A 38 19.39 -4.80 15.24
N ALA A 39 19.02 -3.62 14.72
CA ALA A 39 19.79 -2.94 13.67
C ALA A 39 21.24 -2.71 14.08
N VAL A 40 21.49 -2.34 15.35
CA VAL A 40 22.84 -2.11 15.89
C VAL A 40 23.50 -3.41 16.35
N ALA A 41 22.74 -4.29 17.03
CA ALA A 41 23.30 -5.52 17.58
C ALA A 41 23.71 -6.56 16.53
N LYS A 42 23.05 -6.57 15.38
CA LYS A 42 23.24 -7.53 14.29
C LYS A 42 23.66 -6.84 12.98
N GLU A 43 24.29 -5.68 13.07
CA GLU A 43 24.72 -4.92 11.90
C GLU A 43 25.58 -5.79 10.96
N ASP A 44 25.09 -6.00 9.73
CA ASP A 44 25.76 -6.80 8.70
C ASP A 44 25.99 -6.01 7.40
N GLY A 45 25.49 -4.77 7.34
CA GLY A 45 25.58 -3.90 6.16
C GLY A 45 24.69 -4.34 4.98
N VAL A 46 23.85 -5.36 5.15
CA VAL A 46 23.00 -5.93 4.10
C VAL A 46 21.52 -5.86 4.50
N ASP A 47 21.14 -6.57 5.55
CA ASP A 47 19.78 -6.62 6.09
C ASP A 47 19.64 -5.73 7.33
N TYR A 48 20.60 -5.75 8.22
CA TYR A 48 20.64 -4.95 9.44
C TYR A 48 21.58 -3.74 9.23
N VAL A 49 20.98 -2.58 8.98
CA VAL A 49 21.70 -1.34 8.66
C VAL A 49 21.20 -0.20 9.54
N PRO A 50 21.89 0.11 10.67
CA PRO A 50 21.49 1.22 11.55
C PRO A 50 21.42 2.54 10.78
N THR A 51 20.24 3.11 10.66
CA THR A 51 19.99 4.24 9.77
C THR A 51 19.40 5.43 10.54
N ASN A 52 19.63 6.65 10.03
CA ASN A 52 19.06 7.86 10.60
C ASN A 52 17.53 7.80 10.60
N LYS A 53 16.90 8.26 11.68
CA LYS A 53 15.45 8.21 11.90
C LYS A 53 14.62 8.79 10.75
N TRP A 54 15.08 9.88 10.11
CA TRP A 54 14.36 10.49 8.99
C TRP A 54 14.42 9.65 7.73
N THR A 55 15.52 8.95 7.51
CA THR A 55 15.66 8.01 6.40
C THR A 55 14.78 6.78 6.62
N VAL A 56 14.74 6.24 7.85
CA VAL A 56 13.85 5.11 8.18
C VAL A 56 12.38 5.52 8.08
N PHE A 57 12.03 6.73 8.55
CA PHE A 57 10.70 7.29 8.40
C PHE A 57 10.30 7.43 6.93
N ALA A 58 11.18 8.01 6.10
CA ALA A 58 10.93 8.15 4.67
C ALA A 58 10.79 6.78 3.98
N HIS A 59 11.62 5.79 4.35
CA HIS A 59 11.52 4.43 3.86
C HIS A 59 10.18 3.77 4.25
N GLN A 60 9.81 3.83 5.53
CA GLN A 60 8.52 3.31 6.02
C GLN A 60 7.37 3.96 5.26
N PHE A 61 7.34 5.31 5.24
CA PHE A 61 6.27 6.07 4.60
C PHE A 61 6.14 5.78 3.10
N SER A 62 7.25 5.81 2.35
CA SER A 62 7.22 5.52 0.90
C SER A 62 6.84 4.08 0.58
N SER A 63 7.11 3.14 1.49
CA SER A 63 6.79 1.73 1.32
C SER A 63 5.32 1.42 1.61
N ILE A 64 4.71 2.10 2.59
CA ILE A 64 3.31 1.93 2.96
C ILE A 64 2.37 2.75 2.07
N ALA A 65 2.73 4.01 1.79
CA ALA A 65 1.93 4.94 1.02
C ALA A 65 1.99 4.64 -0.49
N GLY A 66 1.45 3.50 -0.90
CA GLY A 66 1.34 3.09 -2.30
C GLY A 66 0.12 3.72 -2.99
N ALA A 67 -0.49 2.95 -3.88
CA ALA A 67 -1.70 3.35 -4.61
C ALA A 67 -2.96 3.41 -3.74
N GLY A 68 -2.95 2.72 -2.60
CA GLY A 68 -4.11 2.55 -1.71
C GLY A 68 -4.68 3.83 -1.13
N PRO A 69 -3.88 4.76 -0.56
CA PRO A 69 -4.37 6.02 0.00
C PRO A 69 -4.95 6.97 -1.04
N VAL A 70 -4.74 6.74 -2.33
CA VAL A 70 -5.40 7.45 -3.42
C VAL A 70 -6.69 6.74 -3.83
N THR A 71 -6.60 5.45 -4.16
CA THR A 71 -7.73 4.70 -4.73
C THR A 71 -8.86 4.50 -3.72
N GLY A 72 -8.52 4.11 -2.49
CA GLY A 72 -9.50 3.80 -1.45
C GLY A 72 -10.45 4.97 -1.14
N PRO A 73 -9.93 6.14 -0.74
CA PRO A 73 -10.76 7.30 -0.44
C PRO A 73 -11.63 7.74 -1.62
N VAL A 74 -11.09 7.76 -2.84
CA VAL A 74 -11.86 8.13 -4.04
C VAL A 74 -13.04 7.20 -4.27
N MET A 75 -12.83 5.90 -4.17
CA MET A 75 -13.91 4.92 -4.33
C MET A 75 -14.94 5.01 -3.19
N ALA A 76 -14.49 5.23 -1.95
CA ALA A 76 -15.37 5.33 -0.79
C ALA A 76 -16.25 6.58 -0.80
N MET A 77 -15.90 7.62 -1.57
CA MET A 77 -16.73 8.82 -1.73
C MET A 77 -18.09 8.55 -2.38
N MET A 78 -18.36 7.31 -2.85
CA MET A 78 -19.72 6.88 -3.23
C MET A 78 -20.72 7.00 -2.07
N PHE A 79 -20.25 7.00 -0.81
CA PHE A 79 -21.06 7.21 0.40
C PHE A 79 -21.03 8.66 0.92
N GLY A 80 -20.36 9.56 0.20
CA GLY A 80 -20.08 10.93 0.59
C GLY A 80 -18.68 11.10 1.22
N TRP A 81 -18.23 12.38 1.31
CA TRP A 81 -16.90 12.65 1.84
C TRP A 81 -16.78 12.47 3.36
N LEU A 82 -17.86 12.66 4.12
CA LEU A 82 -17.83 12.62 5.58
C LEU A 82 -17.56 11.22 6.15
N PRO A 83 -18.25 10.13 5.72
CA PRO A 83 -17.92 8.78 6.16
C PRO A 83 -16.47 8.38 5.80
N ALA A 84 -16.03 8.72 4.59
CA ALA A 84 -14.66 8.46 4.16
C ALA A 84 -13.64 9.20 5.05
N PHE A 85 -13.85 10.48 5.31
CA PHE A 85 -13.02 11.30 6.21
C PHE A 85 -12.95 10.72 7.63
N LEU A 86 -14.12 10.40 8.19
CA LEU A 86 -14.18 9.85 9.56
C LEU A 86 -13.40 8.53 9.66
N TRP A 87 -13.61 7.62 8.70
CA TRP A 87 -12.89 6.34 8.72
C TRP A 87 -11.38 6.52 8.53
N VAL A 88 -10.93 7.38 7.61
CA VAL A 88 -9.51 7.68 7.43
C VAL A 88 -8.88 8.21 8.72
N VAL A 89 -9.51 9.19 9.38
CA VAL A 89 -8.93 9.83 10.57
C VAL A 89 -8.99 8.90 11.78
N PHE A 90 -10.16 8.36 12.12
CA PHE A 90 -10.31 7.50 13.30
C PHE A 90 -9.65 6.12 13.10
N GLY A 91 -9.83 5.51 11.92
CA GLY A 91 -9.17 4.26 11.57
C GLY A 91 -7.66 4.39 11.57
N GLY A 92 -7.15 5.47 10.98
CA GLY A 92 -5.71 5.77 10.96
C GLY A 92 -5.12 5.91 12.35
N VAL A 93 -5.76 6.66 13.25
CA VAL A 93 -5.27 6.91 14.62
C VAL A 93 -5.33 5.68 15.51
N PHE A 94 -6.49 5.03 15.59
CA PHE A 94 -6.75 4.00 16.59
C PHE A 94 -6.54 2.57 16.12
N PHE A 95 -6.43 2.35 14.82
CA PHE A 95 -6.27 1.03 14.21
C PHE A 95 -4.93 0.93 13.46
N GLY A 96 -4.77 1.65 12.35
CA GLY A 96 -3.60 1.54 11.49
C GLY A 96 -2.31 1.94 12.18
N ALA A 97 -2.24 3.12 12.77
CA ALA A 97 -1.03 3.60 13.42
C ALA A 97 -0.64 2.76 14.65
N VAL A 98 -1.62 2.26 15.39
CA VAL A 98 -1.37 1.34 16.52
C VAL A 98 -0.81 0.00 16.03
N GLN A 99 -1.35 -0.53 14.91
CA GLN A 99 -0.88 -1.76 14.28
C GLN A 99 0.55 -1.61 13.77
N ASP A 100 0.85 -0.54 13.02
CA ASP A 100 2.16 -0.32 12.40
C ASP A 100 3.24 -0.12 13.46
N PHE A 101 2.94 0.68 14.47
CA PHE A 101 3.83 0.87 15.62
C PHE A 101 3.99 -0.44 16.42
N GLY A 102 2.91 -1.20 16.62
CA GLY A 102 2.92 -2.48 17.31
C GLY A 102 3.76 -3.53 16.58
N ALA A 103 3.63 -3.63 15.26
CA ALA A 103 4.40 -4.55 14.43
C ALA A 103 5.91 -4.21 14.45
N LEU A 104 6.24 -2.91 14.33
CA LEU A 104 7.62 -2.43 14.46
C LEU A 104 8.18 -2.74 15.85
N TYR A 105 7.42 -2.44 16.90
CA TYR A 105 7.79 -2.68 18.28
C TYR A 105 8.02 -4.17 18.56
N ALA A 106 7.06 -5.03 18.18
CA ALA A 106 7.17 -6.47 18.38
C ALA A 106 8.39 -7.05 17.65
N SER A 107 8.69 -6.59 16.44
CA SER A 107 9.86 -7.02 15.68
C SER A 107 11.16 -6.56 16.34
N VAL A 108 11.28 -5.29 16.73
CA VAL A 108 12.47 -4.78 17.44
C VAL A 108 12.71 -5.53 18.74
N LYS A 109 11.67 -5.78 19.54
CA LYS A 109 11.76 -6.56 20.80
C LYS A 109 11.96 -8.06 20.56
N SER A 110 11.72 -8.56 19.34
CA SER A 110 11.97 -9.94 18.95
C SER A 110 13.19 -10.06 18.00
N GLU A 111 14.21 -9.24 18.22
CA GLU A 111 15.49 -9.31 17.52
C GLU A 111 15.42 -9.08 15.99
N GLY A 112 14.46 -8.29 15.52
CA GLY A 112 14.25 -8.00 14.11
C GLY A 112 13.53 -9.11 13.34
N LYS A 113 12.83 -10.01 14.05
CA LYS A 113 12.05 -11.09 13.43
C LYS A 113 10.84 -10.55 12.67
N SER A 114 10.52 -11.19 11.54
CA SER A 114 9.31 -10.91 10.77
C SER A 114 8.04 -11.28 11.55
N MET A 115 6.87 -10.75 11.14
CA MET A 115 5.59 -11.13 11.77
C MET A 115 5.34 -12.63 11.72
N GLY A 116 5.70 -13.32 10.64
CA GLY A 116 5.57 -14.78 10.55
C GLY A 116 6.42 -15.53 11.58
N GLN A 117 7.65 -15.08 11.82
CA GLN A 117 8.55 -15.64 12.84
C GLN A 117 8.09 -15.30 14.28
N ILE A 118 7.49 -14.13 14.48
CA ILE A 118 6.85 -13.76 15.76
C ILE A 118 5.65 -14.67 16.03
N ILE A 119 4.82 -14.91 15.02
CA ILE A 119 3.70 -15.85 15.09
C ILE A 119 4.20 -17.27 15.42
N GLU A 120 5.28 -17.72 14.81
CA GLU A 120 5.90 -19.02 15.14
C GLU A 120 6.27 -19.10 16.63
N LYS A 121 6.95 -18.09 17.13
CA LYS A 121 7.45 -18.06 18.52
C LYS A 121 6.31 -18.08 19.55
N TYR A 122 5.25 -17.29 19.34
CA TYR A 122 4.21 -17.07 20.36
C TYR A 122 2.92 -17.86 20.12
N ILE A 123 2.65 -18.24 18.86
CA ILE A 123 1.41 -18.93 18.47
C ILE A 123 1.72 -20.38 18.05
N GLY A 124 2.86 -20.61 17.39
CA GLY A 124 3.34 -21.91 16.99
C GLY A 124 3.45 -22.10 15.48
N ARG A 125 4.10 -23.20 15.07
CA ARG A 125 4.44 -23.49 13.67
C ARG A 125 3.24 -23.57 12.73
N THR A 126 2.13 -24.15 13.18
CA THR A 126 0.89 -24.19 12.39
C THR A 126 0.42 -22.76 12.08
N GLY A 127 0.46 -21.87 13.06
CA GLY A 127 0.15 -20.45 12.88
C GLY A 127 1.06 -19.79 11.84
N LYS A 128 2.38 -20.03 11.88
CA LYS A 128 3.36 -19.56 10.89
C LYS A 128 2.98 -20.02 9.47
N LYS A 129 2.78 -21.32 9.27
CA LYS A 129 2.45 -21.86 7.94
C LYS A 129 1.14 -21.28 7.38
N LEU A 130 0.09 -21.23 8.21
CA LEU A 130 -1.18 -20.63 7.80
C LEU A 130 -1.03 -19.15 7.47
N PHE A 131 -0.24 -18.40 8.26
CA PHE A 131 0.03 -16.99 8.02
C PHE A 131 0.76 -16.77 6.69
N PHE A 132 1.82 -17.53 6.41
CA PHE A 132 2.54 -17.38 5.14
C PHE A 132 1.72 -17.80 3.92
N LEU A 133 0.89 -18.85 4.06
CA LEU A 133 -0.06 -19.21 3.01
C LEU A 133 -1.06 -18.08 2.75
N PHE A 134 -1.58 -17.46 3.82
CA PHE A 134 -2.44 -16.29 3.70
C PHE A 134 -1.71 -15.12 3.04
N CYS A 135 -0.50 -14.79 3.48
CA CYS A 135 0.32 -13.73 2.89
C CYS A 135 0.58 -13.98 1.40
N TRP A 136 0.86 -15.22 1.03
CA TRP A 136 1.05 -15.58 -0.38
C TRP A 136 -0.21 -15.34 -1.19
N VAL A 137 -1.37 -15.85 -0.76
CA VAL A 137 -2.65 -15.63 -1.46
C VAL A 137 -3.00 -14.15 -1.54
N PHE A 138 -2.81 -13.41 -0.45
CA PHE A 138 -3.00 -11.96 -0.41
C PHE A 138 -2.11 -11.25 -1.45
N THR A 139 -0.83 -11.61 -1.52
CA THR A 139 0.11 -10.97 -2.45
C THR A 139 -0.21 -11.25 -3.92
N LEU A 140 -0.82 -12.40 -4.25
CA LEU A 140 -1.33 -12.67 -5.60
C LEU A 140 -2.42 -11.66 -6.00
N ILE A 141 -3.33 -11.32 -5.08
CA ILE A 141 -4.39 -10.34 -5.31
C ILE A 141 -3.78 -8.95 -5.53
N VAL A 142 -2.78 -8.58 -4.72
CA VAL A 142 -2.08 -7.29 -4.84
C VAL A 142 -1.36 -7.19 -6.19
N ILE A 143 -0.63 -8.23 -6.59
CA ILE A 143 0.05 -8.29 -7.90
C ILE A 143 -0.97 -8.10 -9.02
N ALA A 144 -2.10 -8.81 -8.96
CA ALA A 144 -3.15 -8.73 -9.97
C ALA A 144 -3.74 -7.31 -10.08
N ALA A 145 -4.12 -6.71 -8.94
CA ALA A 145 -4.74 -5.40 -8.92
C ALA A 145 -3.78 -4.29 -9.40
N PHE A 146 -2.55 -4.29 -8.89
CA PHE A 146 -1.60 -3.23 -9.20
C PHE A 146 -0.98 -3.37 -10.59
N ALA A 147 -0.76 -4.60 -11.09
CA ALA A 147 -0.27 -4.80 -12.45
C ALA A 147 -1.30 -4.31 -13.48
N ASP A 148 -2.59 -4.62 -13.30
CA ASP A 148 -3.66 -4.14 -14.18
C ASP A 148 -3.81 -2.62 -14.11
N MET A 149 -3.70 -2.04 -12.93
CA MET A 149 -3.75 -0.61 -12.68
C MET A 149 -2.60 0.13 -13.38
N VAL A 150 -1.35 -0.34 -13.22
CA VAL A 150 -0.17 0.23 -13.88
C VAL A 150 -0.31 0.14 -15.40
N ALA A 151 -0.69 -1.02 -15.92
CA ALA A 151 -0.90 -1.21 -17.36
C ALA A 151 -2.00 -0.28 -17.90
N GLY A 152 -3.05 -0.03 -17.12
CA GLY A 152 -4.10 0.94 -17.44
C GLY A 152 -3.59 2.38 -17.50
N THR A 153 -2.72 2.80 -16.57
CA THR A 153 -2.13 4.14 -16.58
C THR A 153 -1.13 4.35 -17.72
N PHE A 154 -0.53 3.29 -18.25
CA PHE A 154 0.40 3.33 -19.39
C PHE A 154 -0.29 3.15 -20.75
N ASN A 155 -1.58 2.83 -20.76
CA ASN A 155 -2.30 2.63 -22.02
C ASN A 155 -2.28 3.90 -22.87
N GLY A 156 -1.53 3.87 -23.98
CA GLY A 156 -1.32 5.00 -24.88
C GLY A 156 -2.47 5.29 -25.83
N PHE A 157 -3.60 4.56 -25.73
CA PHE A 157 -4.74 4.68 -26.64
C PHE A 157 -6.06 4.76 -25.85
N SER A 158 -6.98 5.62 -26.33
CA SER A 158 -8.37 5.63 -25.85
C SER A 158 -9.16 4.41 -26.38
N ALA A 159 -10.39 4.24 -25.89
CA ALA A 159 -11.30 3.19 -26.41
C ALA A 159 -11.58 3.35 -27.92
N GLU A 160 -11.52 4.56 -28.43
CA GLU A 160 -11.74 4.92 -29.85
C GLU A 160 -10.44 4.90 -30.68
N GLY A 161 -9.31 4.46 -30.09
CA GLY A 161 -8.01 4.38 -30.76
C GLY A 161 -7.22 5.71 -30.83
N ALA A 162 -7.69 6.79 -30.21
CA ALA A 162 -6.97 8.05 -30.16
C ALA A 162 -5.73 7.95 -29.26
N LYS A 163 -4.63 8.62 -29.66
CA LYS A 163 -3.37 8.63 -28.89
C LYS A 163 -3.49 9.46 -27.62
N LEU A 164 -3.13 8.86 -26.49
CA LEU A 164 -3.06 9.49 -25.17
C LEU A 164 -1.61 9.81 -24.81
N ALA A 165 -1.12 10.97 -25.24
CA ALA A 165 0.25 11.39 -25.03
C ALA A 165 0.70 11.41 -23.56
N PRO A 166 -0.08 11.89 -22.57
CA PRO A 166 0.32 11.87 -21.16
C PRO A 166 0.60 10.45 -20.64
N ASN A 167 -0.23 9.48 -21.00
CA ASN A 167 -0.05 8.07 -20.59
C ASN A 167 1.19 7.45 -21.25
N ALA A 168 1.37 7.69 -22.56
CA ALA A 168 2.53 7.21 -23.30
C ALA A 168 3.84 7.82 -22.79
N SER A 169 3.82 9.10 -22.39
CA SER A 169 4.97 9.77 -21.78
C SER A 169 5.25 9.22 -20.37
N ALA A 170 4.22 8.99 -19.55
CA ALA A 170 4.38 8.37 -18.23
C ALA A 170 4.98 6.96 -18.34
N ALA A 171 4.56 6.17 -19.32
CA ALA A 171 5.13 4.87 -19.62
C ALA A 171 6.62 4.97 -20.01
N SER A 172 6.96 5.89 -20.91
CA SER A 172 8.35 6.16 -21.32
C SER A 172 9.24 6.54 -20.14
N ILE A 173 8.77 7.48 -19.30
CA ILE A 173 9.49 7.90 -18.09
C ILE A 173 9.69 6.70 -17.14
N SER A 174 8.67 5.85 -16.97
CA SER A 174 8.74 4.70 -16.07
C SER A 174 9.74 3.65 -16.56
N ILE A 175 9.86 3.43 -17.86
CA ILE A 175 10.91 2.58 -18.45
C ILE A 175 12.29 3.17 -18.17
N LEU A 176 12.49 4.45 -18.50
CA LEU A 176 13.76 5.15 -18.25
C LEU A 176 14.13 5.10 -16.77
N TYR A 177 13.13 5.22 -15.89
CA TYR A 177 13.30 5.19 -14.45
C TYR A 177 13.94 3.90 -13.95
N VAL A 178 13.58 2.75 -14.51
CA VAL A 178 14.17 1.45 -14.18
C VAL A 178 15.66 1.44 -14.52
N PHE A 179 16.01 1.84 -15.76
CA PHE A 179 17.39 1.83 -16.21
C PHE A 179 18.26 2.87 -15.46
N VAL A 180 17.73 4.06 -15.24
CA VAL A 180 18.43 5.13 -14.51
C VAL A 180 18.61 4.74 -13.04
N ALA A 181 17.63 4.09 -12.40
CA ALA A 181 17.78 3.59 -11.04
C ALA A 181 18.89 2.53 -10.93
N MET A 182 18.98 1.60 -11.89
CA MET A 182 20.06 0.62 -11.93
C MET A 182 21.44 1.28 -12.14
N ALA A 183 21.53 2.21 -13.09
CA ALA A 183 22.77 2.96 -13.32
C ALA A 183 23.19 3.77 -12.08
N PHE A 184 22.22 4.42 -11.41
CA PHE A 184 22.44 5.14 -10.17
C PHE A 184 22.92 4.20 -9.03
N GLY A 185 22.31 3.01 -8.89
CA GLY A 185 22.74 1.99 -7.93
C GLY A 185 24.17 1.51 -8.18
N LEU A 186 24.54 1.26 -9.44
CA LEU A 186 25.91 0.90 -9.82
C LEU A 186 26.91 2.03 -9.54
N LEU A 187 26.50 3.29 -9.82
CA LEU A 187 27.33 4.45 -9.54
C LEU A 187 27.56 4.63 -8.03
N LEU A 188 26.51 4.54 -7.22
CA LEU A 188 26.61 4.66 -5.76
C LEU A 188 27.53 3.59 -5.14
N ARG A 189 27.61 2.41 -5.75
CA ARG A 189 28.52 1.35 -5.30
C ARG A 189 29.98 1.61 -5.67
N LYS A 190 30.23 2.29 -6.80
CA LYS A 190 31.59 2.61 -7.25
C LYS A 190 32.13 3.89 -6.61
N VAL A 191 31.26 4.88 -6.43
CA VAL A 191 31.62 6.19 -5.91
C VAL A 191 30.79 6.41 -4.65
N ASN A 192 31.43 6.50 -3.50
CA ASN A 192 30.74 6.70 -2.21
C ASN A 192 30.17 8.12 -2.12
N LEU A 193 29.06 8.34 -2.83
CA LEU A 193 28.34 9.62 -2.84
C LEU A 193 27.42 9.69 -1.64
N GLU A 194 27.71 10.59 -0.69
CA GLU A 194 26.88 10.83 0.48
C GLU A 194 26.45 12.30 0.56
N GLY A 195 25.37 12.58 1.30
CA GLY A 195 24.88 13.93 1.54
C GLY A 195 24.36 14.65 0.28
N TRP A 196 24.65 15.93 0.17
CA TRP A 196 24.13 16.82 -0.88
C TRP A 196 24.44 16.40 -2.33
N PRO A 197 25.65 15.91 -2.66
CA PRO A 197 25.93 15.48 -4.04
C PRO A 197 25.01 14.35 -4.52
N LYS A 198 24.69 13.40 -3.64
CA LYS A 198 23.74 12.32 -3.92
C LYS A 198 22.33 12.86 -4.20
N VAL A 199 21.86 13.84 -3.39
CA VAL A 199 20.54 14.48 -3.56
C VAL A 199 20.46 15.23 -4.89
N VAL A 200 21.46 16.06 -5.18
CA VAL A 200 21.52 16.85 -6.42
C VAL A 200 21.53 15.93 -7.66
N LEU A 201 22.36 14.89 -7.63
CA LEU A 201 22.39 13.92 -8.72
C LEU A 201 21.03 13.23 -8.91
N GLY A 202 20.35 12.84 -7.82
CA GLY A 202 19.03 12.24 -7.86
C GLY A 202 18.00 13.16 -8.52
N ILE A 203 17.97 14.43 -8.14
CA ILE A 203 17.07 15.45 -8.73
C ILE A 203 17.37 15.67 -10.21
N VAL A 204 18.66 15.80 -10.58
CA VAL A 204 19.07 15.97 -11.98
C VAL A 204 18.63 14.78 -12.84
N LEU A 205 18.80 13.55 -12.34
CA LEU A 205 18.37 12.35 -13.04
C LEU A 205 16.85 12.32 -13.23
N ILE A 206 16.07 12.70 -12.21
CA ILE A 206 14.60 12.78 -12.30
C ILE A 206 14.19 13.79 -13.37
N VAL A 207 14.74 15.01 -13.33
CA VAL A 207 14.42 16.05 -14.30
C VAL A 207 14.79 15.62 -15.73
N ALA A 208 15.95 14.99 -15.91
CA ALA A 208 16.38 14.46 -17.20
C ALA A 208 15.42 13.38 -17.71
N MET A 209 15.00 12.44 -16.86
CA MET A 209 14.03 11.40 -17.24
C MET A 209 12.68 11.99 -17.65
N LEU A 210 12.17 12.98 -16.89
CA LEU A 210 10.94 13.69 -17.23
C LEU A 210 11.05 14.35 -18.61
N ALA A 211 12.12 15.10 -18.86
CA ALA A 211 12.33 15.80 -20.12
C ALA A 211 12.42 14.82 -21.31
N VAL A 212 13.18 13.74 -21.17
CA VAL A 212 13.33 12.73 -22.23
C VAL A 212 12.02 11.96 -22.47
N GLY A 213 11.34 11.52 -21.42
CA GLY A 213 10.12 10.74 -21.56
C GLY A 213 8.93 11.53 -22.11
N ILE A 214 8.84 12.82 -21.79
CA ILE A 214 7.83 13.71 -22.41
C ILE A 214 8.11 13.91 -23.89
N LYS A 215 9.38 14.03 -24.28
CA LYS A 215 9.78 14.23 -25.69
C LYS A 215 9.63 12.95 -26.54
N PHE A 216 9.80 11.78 -25.94
CA PHE A 216 9.78 10.48 -26.63
C PHE A 216 8.72 9.54 -26.03
N PRO A 217 7.42 9.80 -26.22
CA PRO A 217 6.35 8.99 -25.68
C PRO A 217 6.30 7.60 -26.35
N VAL A 218 6.17 6.54 -25.54
CA VAL A 218 6.05 5.14 -26.02
C VAL A 218 4.58 4.72 -26.01
N TYR A 219 4.01 4.54 -27.20
CA TYR A 219 2.62 4.14 -27.38
C TYR A 219 2.51 2.63 -27.47
N ALA A 220 1.82 2.02 -26.48
CA ALA A 220 1.46 0.61 -26.51
C ALA A 220 0.08 0.41 -25.86
N THR A 221 -0.56 -0.72 -26.15
CA THR A 221 -1.87 -1.06 -25.59
C THR A 221 -1.75 -1.55 -24.13
N LYS A 222 -2.86 -1.49 -23.38
CA LYS A 222 -2.94 -2.02 -22.02
C LYS A 222 -2.45 -3.48 -21.94
N THR A 223 -2.83 -4.32 -22.92
CA THR A 223 -2.43 -5.74 -22.96
C THR A 223 -0.91 -5.90 -23.09
N THR A 224 -0.28 -5.11 -23.97
CA THR A 224 1.19 -5.10 -24.11
C THR A 224 1.85 -4.69 -22.80
N TRP A 225 1.33 -3.66 -22.12
CA TRP A 225 1.86 -3.19 -20.84
C TRP A 225 1.70 -4.21 -19.73
N ILE A 226 0.60 -4.99 -19.68
CA ILE A 226 0.45 -6.08 -18.71
C ILE A 226 1.61 -7.07 -18.87
N TYR A 227 1.91 -7.55 -20.06
CA TYR A 227 3.03 -8.48 -20.27
C TYR A 227 4.38 -7.88 -19.86
N LEU A 228 4.64 -6.62 -20.25
CA LEU A 228 5.90 -5.94 -19.89
C LEU A 228 6.03 -5.74 -18.37
N VAL A 229 4.95 -5.41 -17.67
CA VAL A 229 4.92 -5.29 -16.21
C VAL A 229 5.23 -6.63 -15.57
N PHE A 230 4.63 -7.75 -16.01
CA PHE A 230 4.93 -9.07 -15.45
C PHE A 230 6.37 -9.51 -15.69
N VAL A 231 6.93 -9.24 -16.87
CA VAL A 231 8.37 -9.46 -17.14
C VAL A 231 9.22 -8.62 -16.21
N TYR A 232 8.89 -7.34 -16.04
CA TYR A 232 9.60 -6.43 -15.16
C TYR A 232 9.60 -6.91 -13.70
N ILE A 233 8.43 -7.24 -13.12
CA ILE A 233 8.34 -7.66 -11.71
C ILE A 233 9.00 -9.03 -11.46
N PHE A 234 9.10 -9.89 -12.49
CA PHE A 234 9.91 -11.10 -12.39
C PHE A 234 11.37 -10.74 -12.11
N PHE A 235 11.98 -9.86 -12.91
CA PHE A 235 13.35 -9.42 -12.69
C PHE A 235 13.50 -8.66 -11.37
N ALA A 236 12.54 -7.81 -11.01
CA ALA A 236 12.54 -7.07 -9.75
C ALA A 236 12.52 -8.01 -8.52
N SER A 237 11.79 -9.14 -8.61
CA SER A 237 11.73 -10.13 -7.53
C SER A 237 13.03 -10.90 -7.34
N VAL A 238 13.74 -11.25 -8.42
CA VAL A 238 14.94 -12.12 -8.36
C VAL A 238 16.26 -11.34 -8.27
N THR A 239 16.25 -10.05 -8.63
CA THR A 239 17.43 -9.19 -8.63
C THR A 239 17.80 -8.73 -7.21
N PRO A 240 19.10 -8.54 -6.87
CA PRO A 240 19.52 -8.00 -5.59
C PRO A 240 18.92 -6.61 -5.31
N MET A 241 18.55 -6.34 -4.05
CA MET A 241 17.87 -5.09 -3.66
C MET A 241 18.71 -3.84 -3.97
N TRP A 242 20.02 -3.91 -3.78
CA TRP A 242 20.93 -2.78 -3.99
C TRP A 242 21.01 -2.32 -5.45
N LEU A 243 20.73 -3.21 -6.43
CA LEU A 243 20.85 -2.88 -7.85
C LEU A 243 19.64 -2.11 -8.38
N LEU A 244 18.44 -2.51 -8.00
CA LEU A 244 17.20 -1.94 -8.54
C LEU A 244 16.35 -1.26 -7.47
N LYS A 245 15.96 -1.99 -6.41
CA LYS A 245 14.96 -1.52 -5.46
C LYS A 245 15.45 -0.32 -4.64
N SER A 246 16.59 -0.42 -3.96
CA SER A 246 17.06 0.66 -3.08
C SER A 246 17.32 1.98 -3.81
N PRO A 247 18.00 2.03 -4.97
CA PRO A 247 18.18 3.28 -5.72
C PRO A 247 16.86 3.84 -6.24
N ARG A 248 15.95 2.96 -6.65
CA ARG A 248 14.63 3.34 -7.13
C ARG A 248 13.78 3.94 -6.03
N ASP A 249 13.70 3.29 -4.87
CA ASP A 249 12.95 3.80 -3.71
C ASP A 249 13.48 5.18 -3.28
N TYR A 250 14.80 5.37 -3.32
CA TYR A 250 15.42 6.66 -3.04
C TYR A 250 14.94 7.76 -4.00
N LEU A 251 14.96 7.50 -5.31
CA LEU A 251 14.46 8.44 -6.31
C LEU A 251 12.94 8.66 -6.20
N THR A 252 12.17 7.59 -5.94
CA THR A 252 10.70 7.67 -5.75
C THR A 252 10.34 8.56 -4.57
N THR A 253 11.14 8.60 -3.51
CA THR A 253 10.89 9.47 -2.35
C THR A 253 10.85 10.94 -2.74
N PHE A 254 11.75 11.41 -3.64
CA PHE A 254 11.70 12.80 -4.13
C PHE A 254 10.46 13.09 -4.96
N LEU A 255 10.08 12.15 -5.83
CA LEU A 255 8.86 12.28 -6.62
C LEU A 255 7.64 12.37 -5.70
N PHE A 256 7.59 11.54 -4.68
CA PHE A 256 6.48 11.47 -3.75
C PHE A 256 6.35 12.73 -2.89
N ILE A 257 7.46 13.21 -2.33
CA ILE A 257 7.50 14.48 -1.59
C ILE A 257 7.09 15.64 -2.51
N GLY A 258 7.59 15.65 -3.75
CA GLY A 258 7.23 16.65 -4.75
C GLY A 258 5.73 16.67 -5.06
N MET A 259 5.12 15.49 -5.24
CA MET A 259 3.67 15.34 -5.48
C MET A 259 2.85 15.87 -4.29
N ILE A 260 3.19 15.44 -3.07
CA ILE A 260 2.47 15.90 -1.87
C ILE A 260 2.63 17.40 -1.70
N ALA A 261 3.85 17.93 -1.83
CA ALA A 261 4.10 19.36 -1.71
C ALA A 261 3.30 20.15 -2.76
N ALA A 262 3.30 19.70 -4.02
CA ALA A 262 2.53 20.34 -5.08
C ALA A 262 1.02 20.30 -4.81
N ALA A 263 0.51 19.18 -4.34
CA ALA A 263 -0.90 19.02 -4.00
C ALA A 263 -1.30 19.93 -2.81
N VAL A 264 -0.49 19.97 -1.76
CA VAL A 264 -0.72 20.82 -0.58
C VAL A 264 -0.66 22.29 -0.96
N VAL A 265 0.39 22.74 -1.65
CA VAL A 265 0.52 24.13 -2.11
C VAL A 265 -0.66 24.52 -3.01
N GLY A 266 -1.04 23.64 -3.95
CA GLY A 266 -2.18 23.87 -4.81
C GLY A 266 -3.50 24.03 -4.04
N VAL A 267 -3.75 23.23 -3.01
CA VAL A 267 -4.93 23.37 -2.14
C VAL A 267 -4.88 24.69 -1.35
N PHE A 268 -3.71 25.08 -0.86
CA PHE A 268 -3.56 26.36 -0.16
C PHE A 268 -3.83 27.56 -1.08
N MET A 269 -3.34 27.55 -2.31
CA MET A 269 -3.53 28.65 -3.27
C MET A 269 -4.96 28.76 -3.77
N SER A 270 -5.57 27.61 -4.11
CA SER A 270 -6.92 27.58 -4.71
C SER A 270 -8.03 27.66 -3.69
N ASN A 271 -7.76 27.31 -2.43
CA ASN A 271 -8.76 27.19 -1.37
C ASN A 271 -10.06 26.49 -1.86
N PRO A 272 -9.97 25.27 -2.42
CA PRO A 272 -11.08 24.65 -3.12
C PRO A 272 -12.21 24.28 -2.17
N THR A 273 -13.45 24.34 -2.67
CA THR A 273 -14.63 23.90 -1.94
C THR A 273 -14.98 22.46 -2.30
N VAL A 274 -15.06 21.58 -1.31
CA VAL A 274 -15.59 20.22 -1.46
C VAL A 274 -17.11 20.32 -1.69
N THR A 275 -17.53 20.01 -2.90
CA THR A 275 -18.93 20.13 -3.37
C THR A 275 -19.64 18.78 -3.48
N VAL A 276 -18.92 17.68 -3.41
CA VAL A 276 -19.50 16.34 -3.30
C VAL A 276 -20.33 16.27 -2.00
N PRO A 277 -21.51 15.59 -1.98
CA PRO A 277 -22.34 15.45 -0.80
C PRO A 277 -21.58 14.94 0.42
N ALA A 278 -21.89 15.46 1.60
CA ALA A 278 -21.28 14.99 2.84
C ALA A 278 -21.66 13.53 3.13
N PHE A 279 -22.91 13.18 2.90
CA PHE A 279 -23.42 11.82 3.06
C PHE A 279 -24.47 11.54 1.99
N THR A 280 -24.37 10.41 1.29
CA THR A 280 -25.28 10.00 0.22
C THR A 280 -26.28 8.93 0.68
N GLY A 281 -26.07 8.32 1.84
CA GLY A 281 -26.91 7.26 2.40
C GLY A 281 -26.11 6.00 2.78
N PHE A 282 -26.80 5.06 3.42
CA PHE A 282 -26.23 3.77 3.81
C PHE A 282 -26.14 2.76 2.66
N LYS A 283 -26.72 3.08 1.50
CA LYS A 283 -26.65 2.30 0.27
C LYS A 283 -26.25 3.22 -0.87
N SER A 284 -25.22 2.83 -1.62
CA SER A 284 -24.75 3.60 -2.78
C SER A 284 -25.68 3.43 -3.99
N ALA A 285 -25.53 4.32 -4.97
CA ALA A 285 -26.24 4.21 -6.24
C ALA A 285 -25.95 2.88 -6.99
N THR A 286 -24.77 2.28 -6.76
CA THR A 286 -24.39 0.97 -7.32
C THR A 286 -24.91 -0.22 -6.53
N GLY A 287 -25.70 0.02 -5.45
CA GLY A 287 -26.31 -1.03 -4.63
C GLY A 287 -25.46 -1.53 -3.47
N SER A 288 -24.22 -1.06 -3.32
CA SER A 288 -23.33 -1.44 -2.23
C SER A 288 -23.75 -0.80 -0.91
N TYR A 289 -23.69 -1.57 0.19
CA TYR A 289 -23.97 -1.05 1.53
C TYR A 289 -22.73 -0.39 2.13
N LEU A 290 -22.92 0.68 2.91
CA LEU A 290 -21.83 1.38 3.59
C LEU A 290 -21.00 0.43 4.46
N PHE A 291 -21.67 -0.40 5.28
CA PHE A 291 -21.02 -1.51 5.98
C PHE A 291 -21.19 -2.81 5.17
N PRO A 292 -20.13 -3.53 4.85
CA PRO A 292 -18.71 -3.30 5.18
C PRO A 292 -17.94 -2.50 4.12
N THR A 293 -18.54 -2.10 2.99
CA THR A 293 -17.84 -1.63 1.77
C THR A 293 -16.96 -0.42 2.02
N LEU A 294 -17.44 0.59 2.77
CA LEU A 294 -16.63 1.77 3.10
C LEU A 294 -15.29 1.37 3.74
N PHE A 295 -15.37 0.47 4.71
CA PHE A 295 -14.23 0.06 5.53
C PHE A 295 -13.18 -0.69 4.70
N VAL A 296 -13.59 -1.69 3.90
CA VAL A 296 -12.67 -2.48 3.08
C VAL A 296 -12.16 -1.71 1.87
N THR A 297 -12.89 -0.73 1.38
CA THR A 297 -12.47 0.11 0.26
C THR A 297 -11.33 1.04 0.66
N ILE A 298 -11.39 1.64 1.86
CA ILE A 298 -10.29 2.44 2.43
C ILE A 298 -9.44 1.53 3.32
N ALA A 299 -8.69 0.64 2.71
CA ALA A 299 -7.76 -0.20 3.45
C ALA A 299 -6.50 0.57 3.84
N CYS A 300 -5.67 0.99 2.89
CA CYS A 300 -4.35 1.56 3.18
C CYS A 300 -4.40 2.89 3.93
N GLY A 301 -5.30 3.81 3.57
CA GLY A 301 -5.40 5.12 4.23
C GLY A 301 -5.92 5.11 5.67
N ALA A 302 -6.43 3.96 6.16
CA ALA A 302 -6.98 3.81 7.50
C ALA A 302 -6.36 2.63 8.26
N VAL A 303 -6.40 1.42 7.70
CA VAL A 303 -5.85 0.19 8.33
C VAL A 303 -5.37 -0.77 7.26
N SER A 304 -4.10 -1.14 7.27
CA SER A 304 -3.52 -2.03 6.26
C SER A 304 -2.63 -3.10 6.88
N GLY A 305 -2.96 -4.37 6.60
CA GLY A 305 -2.13 -5.49 7.04
C GLY A 305 -0.74 -5.50 6.40
N PHE A 306 -0.63 -5.05 5.15
CA PHE A 306 0.64 -4.94 4.43
C PHE A 306 1.67 -4.06 5.16
N HIS A 307 1.23 -3.00 5.84
CA HIS A 307 2.12 -2.11 6.60
C HIS A 307 2.89 -2.85 7.70
N SER A 308 2.26 -3.83 8.32
CA SER A 308 2.90 -4.63 9.37
C SER A 308 4.05 -5.49 8.84
N LEU A 309 3.95 -5.95 7.59
CA LEU A 309 5.03 -6.67 6.91
C LEU A 309 6.21 -5.72 6.66
N VAL A 310 5.95 -4.51 6.14
CA VAL A 310 7.01 -3.49 5.95
C VAL A 310 7.66 -3.13 7.29
N SER A 311 6.86 -2.86 8.32
CA SER A 311 7.34 -2.48 9.65
C SER A 311 8.24 -3.56 10.27
N SER A 312 7.87 -4.84 10.16
CA SER A 312 8.59 -5.96 10.80
C SER A 312 9.72 -6.55 9.95
N GLU A 313 9.65 -6.46 8.62
CA GLU A 313 10.66 -7.10 7.76
C GLU A 313 11.80 -6.18 7.35
N THR A 314 11.53 -4.86 7.28
CA THR A 314 12.54 -3.89 6.81
C THR A 314 12.83 -2.81 7.84
N SER A 315 11.84 -2.03 8.27
CA SER A 315 12.08 -0.87 9.15
C SER A 315 12.64 -1.24 10.51
N SER A 316 12.25 -2.38 11.08
CA SER A 316 12.77 -2.89 12.35
C SER A 316 14.27 -3.17 12.33
N LYS A 317 14.81 -3.50 11.16
CA LYS A 317 16.24 -3.77 10.92
C LYS A 317 17.04 -2.51 10.60
N MET A 318 16.37 -1.35 10.54
CA MET A 318 16.99 -0.06 10.23
C MET A 318 16.93 0.92 11.41
N VAL A 319 15.99 0.74 12.35
CA VAL A 319 15.80 1.64 13.50
C VAL A 319 17.01 1.56 14.44
N LYS A 320 17.74 2.67 14.55
CA LYS A 320 18.94 2.79 15.39
C LYS A 320 18.63 2.93 16.89
N ASN A 321 17.49 3.52 17.24
CA ASN A 321 17.09 3.75 18.62
C ASN A 321 15.60 3.50 18.81
N GLU A 322 15.21 2.85 19.91
CA GLU A 322 13.80 2.55 20.18
C GLU A 322 12.90 3.79 20.23
N LYS A 323 13.41 4.94 20.69
CA LYS A 323 12.64 6.20 20.71
C LYS A 323 12.15 6.65 19.34
N ASP A 324 12.82 6.21 18.26
CA ASP A 324 12.50 6.60 16.90
C ASP A 324 11.33 5.76 16.35
N MET A 325 10.98 4.63 16.98
CA MET A 325 9.90 3.75 16.54
C MET A 325 8.54 4.43 16.49
N LEU A 326 8.24 5.37 17.41
CA LEU A 326 7.00 6.12 17.39
C LEU A 326 6.87 6.95 16.11
N GLN A 327 7.92 7.65 15.73
CA GLN A 327 7.93 8.45 14.52
C GLN A 327 7.83 7.54 13.28
N VAL A 328 8.58 6.45 13.25
CA VAL A 328 8.66 5.55 12.10
C VAL A 328 7.36 4.75 11.91
N GLY A 329 6.85 4.09 12.94
CA GLY A 329 5.63 3.27 12.83
C GLY A 329 4.36 4.12 12.89
N TYR A 330 4.10 4.76 14.03
CA TYR A 330 2.88 5.52 14.25
C TYR A 330 2.79 6.77 13.36
N GLY A 331 3.89 7.54 13.30
CA GLY A 331 3.94 8.81 12.55
C GLY A 331 3.77 8.63 11.04
N SER A 332 4.36 7.59 10.44
CA SER A 332 4.22 7.31 8.99
C SER A 332 2.78 7.01 8.61
N MET A 333 2.07 6.22 9.41
CA MET A 333 0.65 5.91 9.16
C MET A 333 -0.24 7.16 9.29
N LEU A 334 0.02 8.03 10.27
CA LEU A 334 -0.73 9.30 10.38
C LEU A 334 -0.49 10.20 9.17
N LEU A 335 0.73 10.24 8.64
CA LEU A 335 1.03 11.02 7.43
C LEU A 335 0.33 10.43 6.20
N GLU A 336 0.21 9.11 6.12
CA GLU A 336 -0.58 8.45 5.07
C GLU A 336 -2.08 8.74 5.19
N SER A 337 -2.62 8.76 6.40
CA SER A 337 -4.01 9.19 6.64
C SER A 337 -4.23 10.65 6.22
N LEU A 338 -3.26 11.53 6.47
CA LEU A 338 -3.32 12.92 6.00
C LEU A 338 -3.31 13.01 4.47
N LEU A 339 -2.50 12.18 3.80
CA LEU A 339 -2.51 12.06 2.34
C LEU A 339 -3.89 11.60 1.83
N ALA A 340 -4.50 10.61 2.48
CA ALA A 340 -5.84 10.15 2.11
C ALA A 340 -6.91 11.25 2.27
N VAL A 341 -6.81 12.08 3.31
CA VAL A 341 -7.68 13.27 3.47
C VAL A 341 -7.41 14.30 2.37
N LEU A 342 -6.15 14.54 2.01
CA LEU A 342 -5.79 15.43 0.91
C LEU A 342 -6.44 14.95 -0.41
N VAL A 343 -6.45 13.65 -0.67
CA VAL A 343 -7.14 13.05 -1.83
C VAL A 343 -8.64 13.30 -1.77
N ILE A 344 -9.28 13.13 -0.62
CA ILE A 344 -10.73 13.43 -0.43
C ILE A 344 -11.01 14.90 -0.76
N VAL A 345 -10.18 15.83 -0.28
CA VAL A 345 -10.33 17.27 -0.53
C VAL A 345 -10.22 17.57 -2.03
N ILE A 346 -9.17 17.06 -2.69
CA ILE A 346 -8.90 17.34 -4.11
C ILE A 346 -10.01 16.76 -5.00
N VAL A 347 -10.32 15.48 -4.82
CA VAL A 347 -11.32 14.81 -5.67
C VAL A 347 -12.73 15.28 -5.36
N GLY A 348 -13.04 15.54 -4.08
CA GLY A 348 -14.33 16.09 -3.66
C GLY A 348 -14.57 17.53 -4.13
N SER A 349 -13.53 18.25 -4.55
CA SER A 349 -13.63 19.59 -5.09
C SER A 349 -13.54 19.65 -6.62
N LEU A 350 -13.42 18.55 -7.35
CA LEU A 350 -13.34 18.55 -8.81
C LEU A 350 -14.47 19.35 -9.50
N PRO A 351 -15.75 19.22 -9.11
CA PRO A 351 -16.81 20.04 -9.71
C PRO A 351 -16.62 21.55 -9.46
N ASN A 352 -16.13 21.92 -8.28
CA ASN A 352 -15.80 23.33 -7.95
C ASN A 352 -14.61 23.83 -8.78
N LEU A 353 -13.55 23.03 -8.91
CA LEU A 353 -12.36 23.40 -9.71
C LEU A 353 -12.70 23.60 -11.19
N LYS A 354 -13.65 22.82 -11.74
CA LYS A 354 -14.23 23.04 -13.06
C LYS A 354 -14.98 24.36 -13.14
N GLN A 355 -15.88 24.61 -12.19
CA GLN A 355 -16.72 25.79 -12.16
C GLN A 355 -15.93 27.10 -12.03
N THR A 356 -14.83 27.07 -11.26
CA THR A 356 -13.94 28.22 -11.04
C THR A 356 -12.91 28.41 -12.16
N GLY A 357 -12.86 27.53 -13.16
CA GLY A 357 -11.90 27.59 -14.26
C GLY A 357 -10.46 27.20 -13.88
N VAL A 358 -10.25 26.70 -12.66
CA VAL A 358 -8.95 26.19 -12.20
C VAL A 358 -8.57 24.91 -12.96
N LEU A 359 -9.56 24.10 -13.27
CA LEU A 359 -9.41 22.89 -14.05
C LEU A 359 -10.01 23.13 -15.46
N ASP A 360 -9.20 22.92 -16.49
CA ASP A 360 -9.66 23.00 -17.89
C ASP A 360 -10.86 22.08 -18.14
N SER A 361 -11.80 22.53 -18.97
CA SER A 361 -13.06 21.82 -19.22
C SER A 361 -12.87 20.43 -19.79
N ALA A 362 -11.87 20.21 -20.67
CA ALA A 362 -11.59 18.91 -21.24
C ALA A 362 -11.09 17.94 -20.17
N LEU A 363 -10.14 18.38 -19.34
CA LEU A 363 -9.56 17.60 -18.25
C LEU A 363 -10.61 17.35 -17.15
N ALA A 364 -11.46 18.34 -16.85
CA ALA A 364 -12.54 18.22 -15.89
C ALA A 364 -13.59 17.19 -16.36
N ASN A 365 -13.98 17.20 -17.63
CA ASN A 365 -14.94 16.23 -18.18
C ASN A 365 -14.36 14.81 -18.14
N MET A 366 -13.08 14.65 -18.46
CA MET A 366 -12.37 13.37 -18.34
C MET A 366 -12.38 12.86 -16.88
N ALA A 367 -12.09 13.73 -15.92
CA ALA A 367 -12.03 13.37 -14.50
C ALA A 367 -13.40 13.10 -13.87
N LEU A 368 -14.44 13.79 -14.33
CA LEU A 368 -15.83 13.65 -13.82
C LEU A 368 -16.61 12.54 -14.53
N ALA A 369 -16.06 11.95 -15.59
CA ALA A 369 -16.70 10.83 -16.28
C ALA A 369 -16.89 9.63 -15.32
N ASP A 370 -17.97 8.89 -15.51
CA ASP A 370 -18.27 7.68 -14.70
C ASP A 370 -17.21 6.59 -14.88
N THR A 371 -16.59 6.56 -16.05
CA THR A 371 -15.50 5.64 -16.41
C THR A 371 -14.13 6.07 -15.87
N ALA A 372 -14.02 7.29 -15.30
CA ALA A 372 -12.76 7.82 -14.79
C ALA A 372 -12.24 7.02 -13.59
N THR A 373 -11.00 6.57 -13.70
CA THR A 373 -10.34 5.84 -12.61
C THR A 373 -10.06 6.77 -11.43
N PRO A 374 -9.90 6.26 -10.19
CA PRO A 374 -9.47 7.05 -9.05
C PRO A 374 -8.21 7.86 -9.31
N PHE A 375 -7.26 7.28 -10.03
CA PHE A 375 -6.03 7.96 -10.42
C PHE A 375 -6.25 9.11 -11.39
N THR A 376 -7.11 8.92 -12.40
CA THR A 376 -7.47 9.97 -13.34
C THR A 376 -8.08 11.16 -12.60
N LYS A 377 -9.00 10.89 -11.65
CA LYS A 377 -9.64 11.92 -10.83
C LYS A 377 -8.62 12.70 -10.00
N PHE A 378 -7.76 12.00 -9.29
CA PHE A 378 -6.74 12.61 -8.45
C PHE A 378 -5.70 13.38 -9.27
N SER A 379 -5.16 12.76 -10.33
CA SER A 379 -4.16 13.40 -11.19
C SER A 379 -4.70 14.66 -11.87
N ALA A 380 -5.94 14.63 -12.36
CA ALA A 380 -6.57 15.81 -12.94
C ALA A 380 -6.74 16.93 -11.91
N GLY A 381 -7.22 16.60 -10.70
CA GLY A 381 -7.40 17.58 -9.64
C GLY A 381 -6.09 18.26 -9.25
N VAL A 382 -5.02 17.50 -8.99
CA VAL A 382 -3.70 18.06 -8.68
C VAL A 382 -3.16 18.86 -9.85
N THR A 383 -3.33 18.36 -11.09
CA THR A 383 -2.89 19.08 -12.31
C THR A 383 -3.53 20.46 -12.42
N GLY A 384 -4.84 20.58 -12.17
CA GLY A 384 -5.53 21.87 -12.17
C GLY A 384 -5.00 22.80 -11.11
N LEU A 385 -4.77 22.29 -9.89
CA LEU A 385 -4.21 23.07 -8.79
C LEU A 385 -2.78 23.58 -9.08
N VAL A 386 -1.93 22.71 -9.64
CA VAL A 386 -0.53 23.04 -9.96
C VAL A 386 -0.43 23.94 -11.18
N ALA A 387 -1.40 23.92 -12.10
CA ALA A 387 -1.45 24.84 -13.23
C ALA A 387 -1.52 26.32 -12.79
N GLN A 388 -2.06 26.61 -11.63
CA GLN A 388 -2.03 27.95 -11.03
C GLN A 388 -0.61 28.43 -10.68
N LEU A 389 0.35 27.51 -10.56
CA LEU A 389 1.78 27.81 -10.39
C LEU A 389 2.49 28.11 -11.72
N GLY A 390 1.74 28.16 -12.85
CA GLY A 390 2.28 28.44 -14.17
C GLY A 390 2.75 27.23 -14.95
N LEU A 391 2.51 26.00 -14.46
CA LEU A 391 2.82 24.76 -15.21
C LEU A 391 1.71 24.44 -16.21
N PRO A 392 2.04 24.11 -17.48
CA PRO A 392 1.04 23.65 -18.45
C PRO A 392 0.31 22.40 -17.93
N GLN A 393 -1.01 22.35 -18.08
CA GLN A 393 -1.82 21.22 -17.57
C GLN A 393 -1.42 19.88 -18.21
N SER A 394 -0.99 19.87 -19.47
CA SER A 394 -0.47 18.66 -20.13
C SER A 394 0.76 18.07 -19.43
N TRP A 395 1.67 18.92 -18.97
CA TRP A 395 2.85 18.52 -18.22
C TRP A 395 2.48 18.05 -16.82
N GLY A 396 1.60 18.80 -16.14
CA GLY A 396 1.06 18.43 -14.83
C GLY A 396 0.42 17.04 -14.87
N LEU A 397 -0.41 16.75 -15.85
CA LEU A 397 -1.05 15.45 -16.00
C LEU A 397 -0.04 14.33 -16.25
N CYS A 398 0.95 14.54 -17.11
CA CYS A 398 2.02 13.58 -17.38
C CYS A 398 2.80 13.25 -16.10
N ILE A 399 3.23 14.29 -15.37
CA ILE A 399 3.98 14.15 -14.11
C ILE A 399 3.14 13.42 -13.05
N MET A 400 1.86 13.75 -12.91
CA MET A 400 0.97 13.11 -11.95
C MET A 400 0.69 11.65 -12.31
N THR A 401 0.45 11.34 -13.58
CA THR A 401 0.27 9.97 -14.05
C THR A 401 1.52 9.13 -13.77
N MET A 402 2.70 9.71 -13.99
CA MET A 402 3.98 9.07 -13.69
C MET A 402 4.16 8.86 -12.17
N PHE A 403 3.83 9.84 -11.32
CA PHE A 403 3.92 9.68 -9.87
C PHE A 403 3.08 8.53 -9.36
N VAL A 404 1.82 8.48 -9.77
CA VAL A 404 0.90 7.41 -9.37
C VAL A 404 1.38 6.05 -9.88
N SER A 405 1.86 5.98 -11.13
CA SER A 405 2.43 4.76 -11.69
C SER A 405 3.69 4.31 -10.93
N ALA A 406 4.55 5.25 -10.56
CA ALA A 406 5.76 4.95 -9.79
C ALA A 406 5.43 4.37 -8.41
N LEU A 407 4.41 4.90 -7.72
CA LEU A 407 3.92 4.36 -6.44
C LEU A 407 3.42 2.92 -6.60
N ALA A 408 2.58 2.66 -7.60
CA ALA A 408 2.04 1.32 -7.85
C ALA A 408 3.15 0.31 -8.22
N LEU A 409 4.12 0.71 -9.06
CA LEU A 409 5.25 -0.13 -9.43
C LEU A 409 6.19 -0.42 -8.24
N THR A 410 6.43 0.57 -7.37
CA THR A 410 7.27 0.37 -6.17
C THR A 410 6.62 -0.64 -5.21
N SER A 411 5.29 -0.56 -5.05
CA SER A 411 4.53 -1.55 -4.29
C SER A 411 4.59 -2.93 -4.95
N LEU A 412 4.46 -3.03 -6.28
CA LEU A 412 4.57 -4.28 -7.03
C LEU A 412 5.92 -4.98 -6.83
N ASP A 413 7.03 -4.23 -6.84
CA ASP A 413 8.37 -4.78 -6.62
C ASP A 413 8.50 -5.42 -5.23
N ALA A 414 7.98 -4.72 -4.21
CA ALA A 414 7.97 -5.22 -2.84
C ALA A 414 7.10 -6.47 -2.72
N VAL A 415 5.88 -6.40 -3.25
CA VAL A 415 4.89 -7.49 -3.15
C VAL A 415 5.32 -8.73 -3.91
N ALA A 416 5.91 -8.60 -5.11
CA ALA A 416 6.41 -9.75 -5.86
C ALA A 416 7.52 -10.49 -5.09
N ARG A 417 8.37 -9.77 -4.37
CA ARG A 417 9.40 -10.35 -3.50
C ARG A 417 8.80 -11.02 -2.27
N ILE A 418 7.86 -10.35 -1.59
CA ILE A 418 7.15 -10.89 -0.42
C ILE A 418 6.36 -12.14 -0.83
N SER A 419 5.71 -12.13 -2.00
CA SER A 419 4.97 -13.29 -2.54
C SER A 419 5.88 -14.51 -2.69
N ARG A 420 7.04 -14.32 -3.32
CA ARG A 420 8.04 -15.38 -3.44
C ARG A 420 8.50 -15.89 -2.06
N MET A 421 8.85 -14.98 -1.15
CA MET A 421 9.33 -15.35 0.19
C MET A 421 8.26 -16.08 0.99
N SER A 422 7.02 -15.59 1.00
CA SER A 422 5.91 -16.24 1.69
C SER A 422 5.63 -17.66 1.16
N PHE A 423 5.76 -17.86 -0.17
CA PHE A 423 5.65 -19.18 -0.77
C PHE A 423 6.80 -20.11 -0.33
N GLN A 424 8.03 -19.62 -0.32
CA GLN A 424 9.20 -20.39 0.12
C GLN A 424 9.09 -20.76 1.60
N GLU A 425 8.74 -19.82 2.48
CA GLU A 425 8.57 -20.03 3.92
C GLU A 425 7.42 -21.01 4.26
N PHE A 426 6.36 -21.03 3.43
CA PHE A 426 5.29 -22.03 3.60
C PHE A 426 5.79 -23.47 3.44
N PHE A 427 6.71 -23.70 2.49
CA PHE A 427 7.31 -25.01 2.23
C PHE A 427 8.58 -25.30 3.05
N GLU A 428 9.00 -24.37 3.93
CA GLU A 428 10.18 -24.56 4.76
C GLU A 428 10.05 -25.82 5.64
N VAL A 429 11.10 -26.66 5.62
CA VAL A 429 11.20 -27.88 6.44
C VAL A 429 11.89 -27.57 7.78
N GLU A 430 11.84 -28.50 8.73
CA GLU A 430 12.47 -28.32 10.04
C GLU A 430 14.01 -28.31 9.96
N GLU A 431 14.65 -27.60 10.90
CA GLU A 431 16.10 -27.64 11.04
C GLU A 431 16.54 -29.10 11.27
N GLY A 432 17.39 -29.59 10.36
CA GLY A 432 17.88 -30.96 10.38
C GLY A 432 17.15 -31.94 9.45
N GLU A 433 16.03 -31.55 8.86
CA GLU A 433 15.38 -32.34 7.82
C GLU A 433 15.89 -31.97 6.42
N THR A 434 16.16 -32.99 5.59
CA THR A 434 16.49 -32.76 4.18
C THR A 434 15.22 -32.52 3.37
N PRO A 435 15.09 -31.41 2.64
CA PRO A 435 13.90 -31.17 1.82
C PRO A 435 13.78 -32.24 0.72
N SER A 436 12.56 -32.69 0.46
CA SER A 436 12.31 -33.55 -0.69
C SER A 436 12.66 -32.85 -2.00
N GLN A 437 12.91 -33.60 -3.08
CA GLN A 437 13.24 -33.03 -4.39
C GLN A 437 12.16 -32.03 -4.86
N LEU A 438 10.88 -32.36 -4.63
CA LEU A 438 9.75 -31.47 -4.96
C LEU A 438 9.83 -30.15 -4.17
N VAL A 439 10.06 -30.21 -2.86
CA VAL A 439 10.18 -29.02 -2.01
C VAL A 439 11.36 -28.17 -2.45
N SER A 440 12.52 -28.78 -2.76
CA SER A 440 13.70 -28.06 -3.27
C SER A 440 13.42 -27.33 -4.58
N VAL A 441 12.64 -27.91 -5.49
CA VAL A 441 12.22 -27.24 -6.73
C VAL A 441 11.24 -26.09 -6.44
N LEU A 442 10.22 -26.30 -5.60
CA LEU A 442 9.22 -25.30 -5.26
C LEU A 442 9.83 -24.10 -4.51
N THR A 443 10.81 -24.34 -3.65
CA THR A 443 11.51 -23.28 -2.90
C THR A 443 12.61 -22.57 -3.70
N ASN A 444 12.90 -23.03 -4.93
CA ASN A 444 13.81 -22.31 -5.81
C ASN A 444 13.26 -20.93 -6.13
N LYS A 445 14.11 -19.88 -6.00
CA LYS A 445 13.70 -18.47 -6.15
C LYS A 445 13.06 -18.15 -7.51
N TYR A 446 13.47 -18.82 -8.57
CA TYR A 446 12.92 -18.58 -9.92
C TYR A 446 11.56 -19.28 -10.07
N VAL A 447 11.45 -20.54 -9.61
CA VAL A 447 10.23 -21.33 -9.70
C VAL A 447 9.12 -20.72 -8.84
N SER A 448 9.40 -20.39 -7.58
CA SER A 448 8.45 -19.75 -6.68
C SER A 448 7.96 -18.40 -7.19
N THR A 449 8.86 -17.61 -7.82
CA THR A 449 8.48 -16.35 -8.46
C THR A 449 7.57 -16.59 -9.66
N LEU A 450 7.92 -17.52 -10.56
CA LEU A 450 7.11 -17.83 -11.74
C LEU A 450 5.70 -18.32 -11.39
N ILE A 451 5.58 -19.21 -10.40
CA ILE A 451 4.28 -19.72 -9.91
C ILE A 451 3.44 -18.53 -9.41
N SER A 452 4.00 -17.71 -8.55
CA SER A 452 3.29 -16.57 -7.97
C SER A 452 2.85 -15.55 -9.05
N LEU A 453 3.74 -15.21 -9.98
CA LEU A 453 3.43 -14.26 -11.03
C LEU A 453 2.43 -14.81 -12.05
N PHE A 454 2.48 -16.10 -12.37
CA PHE A 454 1.52 -16.74 -13.26
C PHE A 454 0.11 -16.71 -12.67
N LEU A 455 -0.05 -17.06 -11.38
CA LEU A 455 -1.34 -16.99 -10.70
C LEU A 455 -1.83 -15.54 -10.54
N GLY A 456 -0.93 -14.62 -10.24
CA GLY A 456 -1.24 -13.19 -10.21
C GLY A 456 -1.70 -12.65 -11.58
N TYR A 457 -1.08 -13.13 -12.67
CA TYR A 457 -1.51 -12.79 -14.03
C TYR A 457 -2.93 -13.30 -14.32
N LEU A 458 -3.23 -14.56 -14.01
CA LEU A 458 -4.59 -15.10 -14.20
C LEU A 458 -5.64 -14.29 -13.43
N LEU A 459 -5.35 -13.90 -12.19
CA LEU A 459 -6.22 -13.02 -11.40
C LEU A 459 -6.38 -11.64 -12.06
N SER A 460 -5.33 -11.09 -12.65
CA SER A 460 -5.37 -9.76 -13.27
C SER A 460 -6.32 -9.65 -14.45
N LEU A 461 -6.67 -10.77 -15.08
CA LEU A 461 -7.66 -10.83 -16.17
C LEU A 461 -9.05 -10.35 -15.76
N GLY A 462 -9.36 -10.39 -14.44
CA GLY A 462 -10.60 -9.85 -13.88
C GLY A 462 -10.70 -8.33 -13.85
N GLY A 463 -9.59 -7.63 -14.07
CA GLY A 463 -9.48 -6.17 -13.98
C GLY A 463 -9.46 -5.64 -12.54
N TYR A 464 -8.68 -4.59 -12.29
CA TYR A 464 -8.44 -4.12 -10.93
C TYR A 464 -9.70 -3.63 -10.20
N VAL A 465 -10.66 -3.05 -10.89
CA VAL A 465 -11.92 -2.55 -10.30
C VAL A 465 -12.71 -3.69 -9.62
N ASN A 466 -12.76 -4.86 -10.27
CA ASN A 466 -13.45 -6.03 -9.74
C ASN A 466 -12.65 -6.73 -8.62
N ILE A 467 -11.32 -6.61 -8.66
CA ILE A 467 -10.42 -7.21 -7.66
C ILE A 467 -10.28 -6.35 -6.41
N TRP A 468 -10.49 -5.02 -6.53
CA TRP A 468 -10.25 -4.06 -5.45
C TRP A 468 -10.98 -4.36 -4.13
N PRO A 469 -12.28 -4.74 -4.13
CA PRO A 469 -12.96 -5.12 -2.88
C PRO A 469 -12.34 -6.36 -2.22
N LEU A 470 -11.89 -7.33 -3.03
CA LEU A 470 -11.21 -8.52 -2.54
C LEU A 470 -9.83 -8.18 -1.97
N PHE A 471 -9.08 -7.30 -2.66
CA PHE A 471 -7.81 -6.76 -2.17
C PHE A 471 -7.98 -6.06 -0.81
N GLY A 472 -8.96 -5.15 -0.70
CA GLY A 472 -9.22 -4.43 0.54
C GLY A 472 -9.61 -5.36 1.69
N SER A 473 -10.48 -6.33 1.43
CA SER A 473 -10.90 -7.33 2.43
C SER A 473 -9.73 -8.20 2.89
N ALA A 474 -8.90 -8.69 1.96
CA ALA A 474 -7.73 -9.51 2.29
C ALA A 474 -6.68 -8.71 3.07
N ASN A 475 -6.43 -7.47 2.67
CA ASN A 475 -5.48 -6.57 3.35
C ASN A 475 -5.90 -6.27 4.79
N GLN A 476 -7.18 -6.01 5.02
CA GLN A 476 -7.68 -5.75 6.36
C GLN A 476 -7.82 -7.02 7.19
N LEU A 477 -8.08 -8.19 6.58
CA LEU A 477 -8.04 -9.46 7.29
C LEU A 477 -6.61 -9.78 7.76
N LEU A 478 -5.60 -9.47 6.94
CA LEU A 478 -4.20 -9.52 7.38
C LEU A 478 -3.96 -8.61 8.59
N ALA A 479 -4.53 -7.40 8.57
CA ALA A 479 -4.46 -6.48 9.72
C ALA A 479 -5.09 -7.09 10.98
N ALA A 480 -6.27 -7.69 10.86
CA ALA A 480 -6.93 -8.37 11.98
C ALA A 480 -6.05 -9.51 12.56
N MET A 481 -5.45 -10.33 11.71
CA MET A 481 -4.55 -11.41 12.14
C MET A 481 -3.29 -10.89 12.83
N VAL A 482 -2.71 -9.81 12.31
CA VAL A 482 -1.55 -9.15 12.96
C VAL A 482 -1.95 -8.58 14.31
N LEU A 483 -3.09 -7.90 14.42
CA LEU A 483 -3.58 -7.35 15.70
C LEU A 483 -3.78 -8.44 16.75
N VAL A 484 -4.34 -9.61 16.38
CA VAL A 484 -4.44 -10.76 17.29
C VAL A 484 -3.05 -11.23 17.73
N SER A 485 -2.11 -11.36 16.80
CA SER A 485 -0.74 -11.81 17.08
C SER A 485 0.00 -10.84 18.01
N LEU A 486 -0.18 -9.54 17.80
CA LEU A 486 0.35 -8.49 18.65
C LEU A 486 -0.28 -8.53 20.06
N ALA A 487 -1.59 -8.81 20.16
CA ALA A 487 -2.26 -8.97 21.46
C ALA A 487 -1.70 -10.15 22.24
N VAL A 488 -1.42 -11.29 21.58
CA VAL A 488 -0.73 -12.44 22.19
C VAL A 488 0.68 -12.05 22.64
N PHE A 489 1.45 -11.40 21.78
CA PHE A 489 2.81 -10.94 22.09
C PHE A 489 2.83 -10.01 23.31
N LEU A 490 1.97 -8.99 23.37
CA LEU A 490 1.92 -8.05 24.49
C LEU A 490 1.50 -8.75 25.78
N LYS A 491 0.54 -9.69 25.71
CA LYS A 491 0.10 -10.46 26.88
C LYS A 491 1.22 -11.33 27.45
N VAL A 492 1.90 -12.11 26.59
CA VAL A 492 3.00 -12.99 27.02
C VAL A 492 4.17 -12.20 27.58
N THR A 493 4.48 -11.04 26.99
CA THR A 493 5.56 -10.16 27.47
C THR A 493 5.14 -9.24 28.62
N GLY A 494 3.99 -9.49 29.28
CA GLY A 494 3.52 -8.75 30.45
C GLY A 494 3.10 -7.30 30.20
N ARG A 495 2.80 -6.93 28.93
CA ARG A 495 2.44 -5.56 28.53
C ARG A 495 0.94 -5.41 28.31
N LYS A 496 0.43 -4.19 28.53
CA LYS A 496 -1.01 -3.90 28.32
C LYS A 496 -1.34 -3.85 26.83
N GLY A 497 -2.25 -4.73 26.39
CA GLY A 497 -2.68 -4.87 25.00
C GLY A 497 -4.14 -4.50 24.71
N PHE A 498 -4.89 -3.93 25.69
CA PHE A 498 -6.34 -3.70 25.56
C PHE A 498 -6.71 -2.79 24.37
N MET A 499 -5.80 -1.87 23.96
CA MET A 499 -6.00 -0.99 22.82
C MET A 499 -6.08 -1.74 21.47
N LEU A 500 -5.66 -3.01 21.42
CA LEU A 500 -5.72 -3.86 20.24
C LEU A 500 -7.05 -4.62 20.12
N TYR A 501 -7.80 -4.81 21.20
CA TYR A 501 -8.97 -5.71 21.20
C TYR A 501 -10.11 -5.17 20.36
N VAL A 502 -10.44 -3.89 20.47
CA VAL A 502 -11.51 -3.27 19.67
C VAL A 502 -11.15 -3.27 18.18
N PRO A 503 -9.96 -2.78 17.77
CA PRO A 503 -9.50 -2.90 16.39
C PRO A 503 -9.55 -4.32 15.84
N MET A 504 -9.03 -5.28 16.59
CA MET A 504 -8.97 -6.70 16.20
C MET A 504 -10.36 -7.26 15.88
N VAL A 505 -11.32 -7.08 16.80
CA VAL A 505 -12.69 -7.61 16.64
C VAL A 505 -13.42 -6.91 15.52
N LEU A 506 -13.34 -5.57 15.46
CA LEU A 506 -14.02 -4.80 14.41
C LEU A 506 -13.48 -5.16 13.02
N MET A 507 -12.16 -5.22 12.85
CA MET A 507 -11.55 -5.56 11.57
C MET A 507 -11.92 -6.97 11.13
N PHE A 508 -11.97 -7.91 12.05
CA PHE A 508 -12.40 -9.28 11.75
C PHE A 508 -13.86 -9.33 11.27
N ILE A 509 -14.78 -8.67 11.98
CA ILE A 509 -16.19 -8.61 11.59
C ILE A 509 -16.37 -7.94 10.21
N VAL A 510 -15.74 -6.80 10.01
CA VAL A 510 -15.81 -6.05 8.74
C VAL A 510 -15.34 -6.93 7.57
N THR A 511 -14.18 -7.55 7.73
CA THR A 511 -13.55 -8.31 6.63
C THR A 511 -14.27 -9.62 6.34
N MET A 512 -14.71 -10.35 7.36
CA MET A 512 -15.51 -11.56 7.17
C MET A 512 -16.83 -11.25 6.50
N THR A 513 -17.52 -10.17 6.91
CA THR A 513 -18.76 -9.74 6.26
C THR A 513 -18.52 -9.39 4.80
N ALA A 514 -17.45 -8.66 4.48
CA ALA A 514 -17.13 -8.27 3.11
C ALA A 514 -16.81 -9.50 2.22
N LEU A 515 -16.03 -10.45 2.72
CA LEU A 515 -15.71 -11.67 1.99
C LEU A 515 -16.94 -12.56 1.77
N VAL A 516 -17.80 -12.71 2.77
CA VAL A 516 -19.06 -13.46 2.63
C VAL A 516 -19.99 -12.79 1.62
N GLN A 517 -20.09 -11.45 1.62
CA GLN A 517 -20.86 -10.72 0.60
C GLN A 517 -20.28 -10.90 -0.80
N ALA A 518 -18.94 -10.87 -0.95
CA ALA A 518 -18.28 -11.12 -2.23
C ALA A 518 -18.56 -12.54 -2.75
N ILE A 519 -18.44 -13.55 -1.89
CA ILE A 519 -18.78 -14.95 -2.21
C ILE A 519 -20.25 -15.05 -2.64
N TYR A 520 -21.17 -14.46 -1.86
CA TYR A 520 -22.59 -14.47 -2.17
C TYR A 520 -22.88 -13.83 -3.54
N ALA A 521 -22.27 -12.68 -3.84
CA ALA A 521 -22.45 -11.99 -5.12
C ALA A 521 -21.98 -12.85 -6.32
N ILE A 522 -20.83 -13.54 -6.17
CA ILE A 522 -20.31 -14.43 -7.23
C ILE A 522 -21.20 -15.67 -7.39
N VAL A 523 -21.65 -16.25 -6.29
CA VAL A 523 -22.56 -17.41 -6.32
C VAL A 523 -23.90 -17.03 -6.96
N MET A 524 -24.42 -15.84 -6.70
CA MET A 524 -25.63 -15.32 -7.35
C MET A 524 -25.44 -15.14 -8.87
N LYS A 525 -24.26 -14.70 -9.32
CA LYS A 525 -23.93 -14.69 -10.77
C LYS A 525 -23.94 -16.07 -11.37
N LEU A 526 -23.42 -17.07 -10.64
CA LEU A 526 -23.34 -18.46 -11.12
C LEU A 526 -24.73 -19.10 -11.29
N PHE A 527 -25.63 -18.91 -10.32
CA PHE A 527 -26.90 -19.68 -10.25
C PHE A 527 -28.15 -18.87 -10.63
N VAL A 528 -28.13 -17.54 -10.53
CA VAL A 528 -29.34 -16.72 -10.63
C VAL A 528 -29.26 -15.64 -11.71
N THR A 529 -28.26 -14.76 -11.66
CA THR A 529 -28.21 -13.58 -12.54
C THR A 529 -27.52 -13.84 -13.88
N GLY A 530 -26.74 -14.92 -13.98
CA GLY A 530 -25.95 -15.22 -15.18
C GLY A 530 -24.71 -14.33 -15.32
N GLY A 531 -23.95 -14.56 -16.39
CA GLY A 531 -22.72 -13.81 -16.66
C GLY A 531 -21.50 -14.26 -15.87
N PHE A 532 -21.54 -15.43 -15.23
CA PHE A 532 -20.39 -16.02 -14.53
C PHE A 532 -19.29 -16.43 -15.52
N MET A 533 -18.09 -15.97 -15.27
CA MET A 533 -16.90 -16.33 -16.04
C MET A 533 -15.92 -17.12 -15.15
N ILE A 534 -15.61 -18.35 -15.54
CA ILE A 534 -14.75 -19.25 -14.74
C ILE A 534 -13.38 -18.64 -14.46
N MET A 535 -12.76 -18.01 -15.46
CA MET A 535 -11.39 -17.47 -15.35
C MET A 535 -11.29 -16.22 -14.47
N THR A 536 -12.38 -15.48 -14.27
CA THR A 536 -12.41 -14.29 -13.44
C THR A 536 -13.20 -14.51 -12.17
N ASP A 537 -14.51 -14.73 -12.26
CA ASP A 537 -15.37 -14.92 -11.09
C ASP A 537 -15.05 -16.21 -10.33
N GLY A 538 -14.75 -17.32 -11.06
CA GLY A 538 -14.41 -18.60 -10.44
C GLY A 538 -13.11 -18.53 -9.63
N LEU A 539 -12.08 -17.89 -10.18
CA LEU A 539 -10.80 -17.73 -9.49
C LEU A 539 -10.94 -16.81 -8.26
N GLN A 540 -11.71 -15.70 -8.39
CA GLN A 540 -12.03 -14.85 -7.25
C GLN A 540 -12.81 -15.56 -6.16
N LEU A 541 -13.75 -16.43 -6.53
CA LEU A 541 -14.51 -17.25 -5.58
C LEU A 541 -13.60 -18.19 -4.78
N VAL A 542 -12.72 -18.92 -5.47
CA VAL A 542 -11.76 -19.82 -4.82
C VAL A 542 -10.88 -19.05 -3.84
N VAL A 543 -10.34 -17.92 -4.26
CA VAL A 543 -9.49 -17.06 -3.41
C VAL A 543 -10.28 -16.52 -2.22
N ALA A 544 -11.51 -16.04 -2.41
CA ALA A 544 -12.32 -15.50 -1.31
C ALA A 544 -12.67 -16.60 -0.27
N VAL A 545 -13.03 -17.79 -0.72
CA VAL A 545 -13.29 -18.95 0.18
C VAL A 545 -12.03 -19.35 0.94
N LEU A 546 -10.88 -19.39 0.26
CA LEU A 546 -9.60 -19.70 0.89
C LEU A 546 -9.22 -18.67 1.95
N LEU A 547 -9.41 -17.35 1.68
CA LEU A 547 -9.17 -16.27 2.65
C LEU A 547 -10.07 -16.39 3.88
N VAL A 548 -11.35 -16.71 3.70
CA VAL A 548 -12.27 -16.95 4.82
C VAL A 548 -11.79 -18.13 5.67
N ALA A 549 -11.47 -19.25 5.04
CA ALA A 549 -10.99 -20.45 5.73
C ALA A 549 -9.69 -20.17 6.51
N LEU A 550 -8.70 -19.57 5.86
CA LEU A 550 -7.43 -19.23 6.49
C LEU A 550 -7.60 -18.20 7.62
N GLY A 551 -8.41 -17.17 7.40
CA GLY A 551 -8.70 -16.15 8.40
C GLY A 551 -9.36 -16.74 9.65
N LEU A 552 -10.34 -17.63 9.49
CA LEU A 552 -10.96 -18.35 10.60
C LEU A 552 -9.96 -19.23 11.33
N MET A 553 -9.20 -20.06 10.61
CA MET A 553 -8.23 -20.98 11.21
C MET A 553 -7.16 -20.25 12.02
N ILE A 554 -6.58 -19.16 11.48
CA ILE A 554 -5.55 -18.38 12.17
C ILE A 554 -6.16 -17.68 13.38
N THR A 555 -7.35 -17.09 13.24
CA THR A 555 -8.00 -16.35 14.33
C THR A 555 -8.37 -17.29 15.47
N PHE A 556 -8.97 -18.45 15.19
CA PHE A 556 -9.27 -19.45 16.21
C PHE A 556 -8.01 -19.94 16.93
N HIS A 557 -6.96 -20.26 16.17
CA HIS A 557 -5.70 -20.74 16.73
C HIS A 557 -5.04 -19.67 17.61
N SER A 558 -4.99 -18.43 17.14
CA SER A 558 -4.39 -17.31 17.87
C SER A 558 -5.22 -16.87 19.08
N THR A 559 -6.55 -16.86 18.96
CA THR A 559 -7.45 -16.53 20.09
C THR A 559 -7.37 -17.58 21.19
N GLY A 560 -7.27 -18.87 20.82
CA GLY A 560 -7.03 -19.94 21.79
C GLY A 560 -5.74 -19.72 22.58
N LYS A 561 -4.67 -19.27 21.94
CA LYS A 561 -3.43 -18.88 22.61
C LYS A 561 -3.62 -17.62 23.44
N LEU A 562 -4.33 -16.60 22.93
CA LEU A 562 -4.59 -15.36 23.66
C LEU A 562 -5.34 -15.63 24.98
N VAL A 563 -6.31 -16.53 24.99
CA VAL A 563 -7.07 -16.88 26.22
C VAL A 563 -6.20 -17.67 27.19
N ASN A 564 -5.46 -18.66 26.72
CA ASN A 564 -4.74 -19.65 27.52
C ASN A 564 -3.32 -19.21 27.95
N SER A 565 -2.71 -18.20 27.30
CA SER A 565 -1.38 -17.71 27.68
C SER A 565 -1.40 -16.99 29.01
N LYS A 566 -0.40 -17.29 29.85
CA LYS A 566 -0.08 -16.51 31.06
C LYS A 566 1.02 -15.52 30.71
N ALA A 567 1.09 -14.41 31.44
CA ALA A 567 2.26 -13.52 31.37
C ALA A 567 3.47 -14.29 31.93
N GLU A 568 4.56 -14.34 31.16
CA GLU A 568 5.86 -14.85 31.60
C GLU A 568 6.63 -13.78 32.40
#